data_80294540d1380f4d6203ecfc38f299a3
#
_entry.id   80294540d1380f4d6203ecfc38f299a3
#
_cell.length_a   1.000
_cell.length_b   1.000
_cell.length_c   1.000
_cell.angle_alpha   90.00
_cell.angle_beta   90.00
_cell.angle_gamma   90.00
#
_symmetry.space_group_name_H-M   'P 1'
#
loop_
_entity.id
_entity.type
_entity.pdbx_description
1 polymer ?
#
loop_
_entity_poly.entity_id
_entity_poly.type
_entity_poly.pdbx_seq_one_letter_code
_entity_poly.pdbx_strand_id
1 'polypeptide(L)'
;NDQAFFALHILNNYDKDGNLVPSETAKNMATQFKEIMIDEYQDSNIIQEAILSAITKGFGINNMFMVGDVKQSIYRFRNAEPKLFLEKYNSFSDDPSADSVKIVLDKNFRSRREVIESVNFLFDFVMHEEVGGIDYKNGNGLVLGADYDEPPAGQDNSTEFVMVEGGDKSDEAAYVARKIKEITNPETGLKITEKGKDMRPVRYGDIVILLRSMKDNSDIYREQLENNGIPVFAESKTGYYKTMEVMTITNMLSIIDNPRQDIPLAAVLTSPMFGFDSNQLAII
;
A
#
# COMPACT_ATOMS: atom_id res chain seq x y z
N ASN A 1 -6.47 17.81 -5.66
CA ASN A 1 -6.11 17.33 -7.01
C ASN A 1 -6.29 18.37 -8.11
N ASP A 2 -5.90 19.61 -7.83
CA ASP A 2 -6.03 20.72 -8.78
C ASP A 2 -5.21 20.48 -10.06
N GLN A 3 -4.03 19.83 -9.93
CA GLN A 3 -3.17 19.53 -11.08
C GLN A 3 -3.85 18.63 -12.12
N ALA A 4 -4.54 17.56 -11.69
CA ALA A 4 -5.25 16.67 -12.61
C ALA A 4 -6.43 17.41 -13.29
N PHE A 5 -7.11 18.28 -12.55
CA PHE A 5 -8.18 19.11 -13.09
C PHE A 5 -7.67 20.10 -14.13
N PHE A 6 -6.56 20.79 -13.86
CA PHE A 6 -5.93 21.66 -14.85
C PHE A 6 -5.45 20.90 -16.09
N ALA A 7 -4.83 19.73 -15.91
CA ALA A 7 -4.40 18.89 -17.01
C ALA A 7 -5.59 18.47 -17.90
N LEU A 8 -6.72 18.08 -17.29
CA LEU A 8 -7.95 17.75 -18.02
C LEU A 8 -8.38 18.90 -18.95
N HIS A 9 -8.42 20.13 -18.42
CA HIS A 9 -8.84 21.31 -19.20
C HIS A 9 -7.82 21.78 -20.24
N ILE A 10 -6.54 21.51 -20.05
CA ILE A 10 -5.50 21.82 -21.05
C ILE A 10 -5.55 20.81 -22.19
N LEU A 11 -5.78 19.55 -21.87
CA LEU A 11 -5.71 18.45 -22.85
C LEU A 11 -7.04 18.13 -23.53
N ASN A 12 -8.16 18.61 -23.01
CA ASN A 12 -9.47 18.36 -23.57
C ASN A 12 -10.24 19.66 -23.83
N ASN A 13 -11.01 19.64 -24.92
CA ASN A 13 -12.06 20.61 -25.25
C ASN A 13 -13.42 19.93 -25.18
N TYR A 14 -14.49 20.68 -25.29
CA TYR A 14 -15.86 20.17 -25.48
C TYR A 14 -16.31 20.38 -26.91
N ASP A 15 -16.87 19.34 -27.50
CA ASP A 15 -17.56 19.47 -28.80
C ASP A 15 -18.94 20.12 -28.63
N LYS A 16 -19.69 20.22 -29.75
CA LYS A 16 -21.03 20.84 -29.76
C LYS A 16 -22.08 20.08 -28.98
N ASP A 17 -21.83 18.79 -28.75
CA ASP A 17 -22.70 17.86 -28.00
C ASP A 17 -22.29 17.73 -26.52
N GLY A 18 -21.22 18.44 -26.13
CA GLY A 18 -20.69 18.42 -24.74
C GLY A 18 -19.76 17.25 -24.43
N ASN A 19 -19.29 16.49 -25.42
CA ASN A 19 -18.35 15.42 -25.25
C ASN A 19 -16.91 15.96 -25.15
N LEU A 20 -16.06 15.29 -24.37
CA LEU A 20 -14.63 15.60 -24.31
C LEU A 20 -13.95 15.17 -25.62
N VAL A 21 -13.20 16.07 -26.19
CA VAL A 21 -12.39 15.83 -27.41
C VAL A 21 -10.98 16.37 -27.19
N PRO A 22 -9.92 15.70 -27.72
CA PRO A 22 -8.55 16.14 -27.53
C PRO A 22 -8.32 17.57 -28.05
N SER A 23 -7.66 18.38 -27.23
CA SER A 23 -7.22 19.73 -27.65
C SER A 23 -6.05 19.66 -28.64
N GLU A 24 -5.70 20.78 -29.26
CA GLU A 24 -4.50 20.86 -30.13
C GLU A 24 -3.21 20.55 -29.33
N THR A 25 -3.15 20.93 -28.05
CA THR A 25 -2.04 20.59 -27.17
C THR A 25 -1.95 19.07 -26.98
N ALA A 26 -3.06 18.40 -26.72
CA ALA A 26 -3.09 16.93 -26.59
C ALA A 26 -2.68 16.22 -27.87
N LYS A 27 -3.17 16.68 -29.04
CA LYS A 27 -2.79 16.12 -30.34
C LYS A 27 -1.27 16.26 -30.59
N ASN A 28 -0.70 17.43 -30.30
CA ASN A 28 0.75 17.63 -30.38
C ASN A 28 1.53 16.70 -29.45
N MET A 29 1.08 16.53 -28.22
CA MET A 29 1.69 15.57 -27.26
C MET A 29 1.57 14.13 -27.77
N ALA A 30 0.43 13.73 -28.33
CA ALA A 30 0.22 12.40 -28.88
C ALA A 30 1.24 12.03 -29.97
N THR A 31 1.75 13.02 -30.73
CA THR A 31 2.79 12.77 -31.75
C THR A 31 4.15 12.44 -31.16
N GLN A 32 4.40 12.86 -29.90
CA GLN A 32 5.69 12.68 -29.22
C GLN A 32 5.83 11.31 -28.58
N PHE A 33 4.70 10.71 -28.15
CA PHE A 33 4.70 9.42 -27.48
C PHE A 33 4.58 8.27 -28.49
N LYS A 34 5.55 7.35 -28.47
CA LYS A 34 5.44 6.10 -29.23
C LYS A 34 4.51 5.13 -28.52
N GLU A 35 4.66 5.02 -27.22
CA GLU A 35 3.90 4.13 -26.33
C GLU A 35 3.57 4.88 -25.04
N ILE A 36 2.42 4.58 -24.46
CA ILE A 36 1.94 5.06 -23.17
C ILE A 36 1.74 3.82 -22.30
N MET A 37 2.51 3.69 -21.25
CA MET A 37 2.46 2.53 -20.35
C MET A 37 1.88 2.96 -19.01
N ILE A 38 0.87 2.22 -18.54
CA ILE A 38 0.16 2.51 -17.31
C ILE A 38 0.18 1.25 -16.45
N ASP A 39 0.75 1.37 -15.27
CA ASP A 39 0.74 0.34 -14.23
C ASP A 39 -0.40 0.59 -13.24
N GLU A 40 -0.86 -0.46 -12.55
CA GLU A 40 -1.95 -0.41 -11.57
C GLU A 40 -3.22 0.27 -12.12
N TYR A 41 -3.57 -0.04 -13.38
CA TYR A 41 -4.65 0.65 -14.08
C TYR A 41 -6.01 0.52 -13.37
N GLN A 42 -6.23 -0.50 -12.53
CA GLN A 42 -7.45 -0.66 -11.72
C GLN A 42 -7.67 0.47 -10.71
N ASP A 43 -6.62 1.25 -10.39
CA ASP A 43 -6.70 2.39 -9.48
C ASP A 43 -6.90 3.74 -10.19
N SER A 44 -7.07 3.71 -11.51
CA SER A 44 -7.33 4.89 -12.33
C SER A 44 -8.74 5.45 -12.07
N ASN A 45 -8.86 6.78 -12.17
CA ASN A 45 -10.13 7.46 -12.08
C ASN A 45 -10.54 8.07 -13.45
N ILE A 46 -11.80 8.53 -13.55
CA ILE A 46 -12.37 9.08 -14.78
C ILE A 46 -11.55 10.27 -15.33
N ILE A 47 -10.99 11.12 -14.46
CA ILE A 47 -10.18 12.27 -14.87
C ILE A 47 -8.86 11.80 -15.48
N GLN A 48 -8.20 10.84 -14.85
CA GLN A 48 -6.96 10.24 -15.37
C GLN A 48 -7.22 9.54 -16.71
N GLU A 49 -8.32 8.79 -16.83
CA GLU A 49 -8.72 8.15 -18.08
C GLU A 49 -8.94 9.18 -19.21
N ALA A 50 -9.62 10.29 -18.92
CA ALA A 50 -9.85 11.34 -19.91
C ALA A 50 -8.54 12.03 -20.34
N ILE A 51 -7.60 12.25 -19.41
CA ILE A 51 -6.27 12.80 -19.69
C ILE A 51 -5.48 11.84 -20.60
N LEU A 52 -5.43 10.57 -20.23
CA LEU A 52 -4.68 9.55 -20.96
C LEU A 52 -5.26 9.32 -22.36
N SER A 53 -6.57 9.23 -22.47
CA SER A 53 -7.26 9.07 -23.75
C SER A 53 -7.01 10.25 -24.71
N ALA A 54 -6.89 11.48 -24.17
CA ALA A 54 -6.63 12.67 -24.98
C ALA A 54 -5.25 12.67 -25.64
N ILE A 55 -4.25 12.02 -25.04
CA ILE A 55 -2.87 11.98 -25.54
C ILE A 55 -2.52 10.68 -26.28
N THR A 56 -3.48 9.79 -26.49
CA THR A 56 -3.30 8.62 -27.36
C THR A 56 -3.32 9.02 -28.83
N LYS A 57 -2.70 8.22 -29.69
CA LYS A 57 -2.64 8.53 -31.13
C LYS A 57 -3.98 8.47 -31.85
N GLY A 58 -5.01 7.92 -31.20
CA GLY A 58 -6.38 7.86 -31.77
C GLY A 58 -6.50 7.06 -33.07
N PHE A 59 -7.73 6.76 -33.43
CA PHE A 59 -8.15 6.15 -34.70
C PHE A 59 -7.16 5.17 -35.37
N GLY A 60 -7.22 3.92 -34.98
CA GLY A 60 -6.51 2.81 -35.65
C GLY A 60 -5.06 2.62 -35.27
N ILE A 61 -4.48 3.44 -34.38
CA ILE A 61 -3.17 3.22 -33.79
C ILE A 61 -3.31 3.32 -32.27
N ASN A 62 -3.59 2.21 -31.63
CA ASN A 62 -3.60 2.15 -30.17
C ASN A 62 -2.16 2.00 -29.68
N ASN A 63 -1.65 3.04 -29.00
CA ASN A 63 -0.32 3.04 -28.42
C ASN A 63 -0.34 2.99 -26.89
N MET A 64 -1.45 2.53 -26.31
CA MET A 64 -1.63 2.41 -24.86
C MET A 64 -1.43 0.96 -24.42
N PHE A 65 -0.57 0.75 -23.45
CA PHE A 65 -0.34 -0.51 -22.77
C PHE A 65 -0.71 -0.36 -21.30
N MET A 66 -1.66 -1.14 -20.83
CA MET A 66 -2.18 -1.06 -19.47
C MET A 66 -1.96 -2.38 -18.74
N VAL A 67 -1.47 -2.32 -17.52
CA VAL A 67 -1.33 -3.47 -16.63
C VAL A 67 -2.10 -3.21 -15.36
N GLY A 68 -2.77 -4.22 -14.85
CA GLY A 68 -3.51 -4.11 -13.60
C GLY A 68 -4.18 -5.42 -13.21
N ASP A 69 -4.68 -5.45 -12.00
CA ASP A 69 -5.48 -6.55 -11.48
C ASP A 69 -6.69 -5.96 -10.73
N VAL A 70 -7.86 -6.09 -11.32
CA VAL A 70 -9.09 -5.53 -10.77
C VAL A 70 -9.41 -6.06 -9.35
N LYS A 71 -8.94 -7.28 -9.01
CA LYS A 71 -9.06 -7.87 -7.66
C LYS A 71 -8.27 -7.09 -6.60
N GLN A 72 -7.26 -6.31 -7.01
CA GLN A 72 -6.42 -5.50 -6.14
C GLN A 72 -6.87 -4.04 -6.05
N SER A 73 -8.02 -3.69 -6.63
CA SER A 73 -8.56 -2.33 -6.51
C SER A 73 -9.04 -2.04 -5.10
N ILE A 74 -8.24 -1.29 -4.34
CA ILE A 74 -8.51 -0.91 -2.95
C ILE A 74 -8.63 0.60 -2.75
N TYR A 75 -8.50 1.41 -3.82
CA TYR A 75 -8.46 2.87 -3.75
C TYR A 75 -9.77 3.56 -4.16
N ARG A 76 -10.92 2.87 -4.05
CA ARG A 76 -12.23 3.46 -4.34
C ARG A 76 -12.51 4.73 -3.51
N PHE A 77 -12.00 4.79 -2.28
CA PHE A 77 -12.07 5.99 -1.43
C PHE A 77 -11.24 7.18 -1.95
N ARG A 78 -10.38 6.97 -2.96
CA ARG A 78 -9.65 7.99 -3.70
C ARG A 78 -10.23 8.24 -5.10
N ASN A 79 -11.49 7.85 -5.30
CA ASN A 79 -12.22 7.93 -6.57
C ASN A 79 -11.65 7.02 -7.68
N ALA A 80 -10.94 5.94 -7.35
CA ALA A 80 -10.65 4.90 -8.32
C ALA A 80 -11.95 4.30 -8.87
N GLU A 81 -12.01 4.06 -10.18
CA GLU A 81 -13.19 3.51 -10.86
C GLU A 81 -12.83 2.18 -11.55
N PRO A 82 -12.92 1.05 -10.82
CA PRO A 82 -12.57 -0.27 -11.35
C PRO A 82 -13.36 -0.67 -12.59
N LYS A 83 -14.53 -0.05 -12.83
CA LYS A 83 -15.34 -0.30 -14.03
C LYS A 83 -14.60 0.05 -15.32
N LEU A 84 -13.74 1.07 -15.28
CA LEU A 84 -12.91 1.44 -16.45
C LEU A 84 -12.02 0.26 -16.87
N PHE A 85 -11.44 -0.44 -15.91
CA PHE A 85 -10.65 -1.64 -16.19
C PHE A 85 -11.53 -2.78 -16.71
N LEU A 86 -12.65 -3.06 -16.06
CA LEU A 86 -13.57 -4.14 -16.44
C LEU A 86 -14.16 -3.93 -17.83
N GLU A 87 -14.51 -2.72 -18.22
CA GLU A 87 -15.00 -2.38 -19.56
C GLU A 87 -13.95 -2.73 -20.62
N LYS A 88 -12.68 -2.36 -20.40
CA LYS A 88 -11.58 -2.72 -21.32
C LYS A 88 -11.32 -4.23 -21.31
N TYR A 89 -11.28 -4.84 -20.15
CA TYR A 89 -11.07 -6.29 -19.99
C TYR A 89 -12.13 -7.11 -20.75
N ASN A 90 -13.40 -6.66 -20.73
CA ASN A 90 -14.49 -7.35 -21.41
C ASN A 90 -14.59 -7.03 -22.90
N SER A 91 -14.10 -5.86 -23.34
CA SER A 91 -14.17 -5.43 -24.72
C SER A 91 -12.96 -5.83 -25.56
N PHE A 92 -11.80 -6.01 -24.95
CA PHE A 92 -10.55 -6.38 -25.64
C PHE A 92 -10.57 -7.85 -26.05
N SER A 93 -10.00 -8.13 -27.21
CA SER A 93 -9.94 -9.47 -27.80
C SER A 93 -8.80 -10.30 -27.24
N ASP A 94 -8.98 -11.62 -27.20
CA ASP A 94 -7.90 -12.57 -26.97
C ASP A 94 -7.10 -12.91 -28.25
N ASP A 95 -7.56 -12.44 -29.42
CA ASP A 95 -6.87 -12.63 -30.70
C ASP A 95 -5.71 -11.63 -30.85
N PRO A 96 -4.45 -12.11 -30.95
CA PRO A 96 -3.27 -11.25 -31.07
C PRO A 96 -3.27 -10.34 -32.29
N SER A 97 -4.11 -10.61 -33.29
CA SER A 97 -4.22 -9.80 -34.51
C SER A 97 -5.22 -8.65 -34.40
N ALA A 98 -5.95 -8.57 -33.30
CA ALA A 98 -6.93 -7.50 -33.08
C ALA A 98 -6.25 -6.15 -32.73
N ASP A 99 -6.94 -5.05 -33.00
CA ASP A 99 -6.46 -3.69 -32.68
C ASP A 99 -6.31 -3.45 -31.17
N SER A 100 -7.09 -4.15 -30.36
CA SER A 100 -7.04 -4.11 -28.89
C SER A 100 -7.03 -5.52 -28.33
N VAL A 101 -5.91 -5.88 -27.72
CA VAL A 101 -5.64 -7.23 -27.27
C VAL A 101 -5.55 -7.30 -25.75
N LYS A 102 -6.19 -8.31 -25.18
CA LYS A 102 -6.10 -8.67 -23.77
C LYS A 102 -5.13 -9.84 -23.59
N ILE A 103 -4.20 -9.69 -22.66
CA ILE A 103 -3.27 -10.75 -22.26
C ILE A 103 -3.50 -11.05 -20.78
N VAL A 104 -3.91 -12.28 -20.47
CA VAL A 104 -4.15 -12.70 -19.09
C VAL A 104 -2.88 -13.30 -18.51
N LEU A 105 -2.41 -12.73 -17.39
CA LEU A 105 -1.28 -13.24 -16.60
C LEU A 105 -1.86 -13.88 -15.33
N ASP A 106 -2.15 -15.17 -15.38
CA ASP A 106 -2.83 -15.90 -14.32
C ASP A 106 -1.90 -16.49 -13.26
N LYS A 107 -0.61 -16.67 -13.59
CA LYS A 107 0.34 -17.36 -12.73
C LYS A 107 1.06 -16.44 -11.76
N ASN A 108 1.01 -16.81 -10.48
CA ASN A 108 1.77 -16.17 -9.41
C ASN A 108 3.11 -16.88 -9.22
N PHE A 109 4.21 -16.16 -9.49
CA PHE A 109 5.59 -16.65 -9.33
C PHE A 109 6.26 -16.12 -8.06
N ARG A 110 5.54 -15.36 -7.24
CA ARG A 110 6.06 -14.73 -6.02
C ARG A 110 5.82 -15.56 -4.78
N SER A 111 4.64 -16.15 -4.69
CA SER A 111 4.16 -16.78 -3.45
C SER A 111 4.26 -18.32 -3.52
N ARG A 112 4.43 -18.93 -2.35
CA ARG A 112 4.37 -20.38 -2.20
C ARG A 112 2.93 -20.87 -2.30
N ARG A 113 2.78 -22.19 -2.50
CA ARG A 113 1.49 -22.88 -2.64
C ARG A 113 0.55 -22.56 -1.49
N GLU A 114 1.03 -22.68 -0.24
CA GLU A 114 0.24 -22.54 0.97
C GLU A 114 -0.38 -21.14 1.09
N VAL A 115 0.37 -20.11 0.67
CA VAL A 115 -0.12 -18.73 0.64
C VAL A 115 -1.21 -18.57 -0.44
N ILE A 116 -0.98 -19.11 -1.63
CA ILE A 116 -1.94 -19.02 -2.75
C ILE A 116 -3.25 -19.74 -2.39
N GLU A 117 -3.15 -20.95 -1.84
CA GLU A 117 -4.31 -21.75 -1.46
C GLU A 117 -5.12 -21.07 -0.33
N SER A 118 -4.46 -20.48 0.66
CA SER A 118 -5.15 -19.75 1.72
C SER A 118 -5.82 -18.48 1.23
N VAL A 119 -5.17 -17.73 0.32
CA VAL A 119 -5.76 -16.56 -0.31
C VAL A 119 -6.99 -16.97 -1.13
N ASN A 120 -6.86 -17.98 -1.98
CA ASN A 120 -7.98 -18.48 -2.77
C ASN A 120 -9.13 -18.95 -1.87
N PHE A 121 -8.84 -19.70 -0.80
CA PHE A 121 -9.84 -20.14 0.15
C PHE A 121 -10.63 -18.98 0.74
N LEU A 122 -9.97 -17.92 1.18
CA LEU A 122 -10.66 -16.76 1.77
C LEU A 122 -11.47 -15.98 0.73
N PHE A 123 -10.88 -15.71 -0.43
CA PHE A 123 -11.52 -14.88 -1.45
C PHE A 123 -12.65 -15.60 -2.19
N ASP A 124 -12.66 -16.93 -2.23
CA ASP A 124 -13.80 -17.72 -2.68
C ASP A 124 -15.06 -17.50 -1.84
N PHE A 125 -14.90 -17.09 -0.57
CA PHE A 125 -16.03 -16.78 0.32
C PHE A 125 -16.43 -15.30 0.31
N VAL A 126 -15.46 -14.39 0.18
CA VAL A 126 -15.72 -12.96 0.41
C VAL A 126 -15.82 -12.15 -0.87
N MET A 127 -15.30 -12.63 -2.00
CA MET A 127 -15.27 -11.89 -3.25
C MET A 127 -16.26 -12.48 -4.25
N HIS A 128 -17.44 -11.89 -4.30
CA HIS A 128 -18.53 -12.22 -5.23
C HIS A 128 -18.88 -10.99 -6.07
N GLU A 129 -19.55 -11.20 -7.19
CA GLU A 129 -19.97 -10.14 -8.10
C GLU A 129 -20.76 -9.02 -7.38
N GLU A 130 -21.64 -9.38 -6.45
CA GLU A 130 -22.44 -8.42 -5.66
C GLU A 130 -21.61 -7.59 -4.67
N VAL A 131 -20.49 -8.12 -4.16
CA VAL A 131 -19.68 -7.49 -3.12
C VAL A 131 -18.44 -6.80 -3.70
N GLY A 132 -17.78 -7.43 -4.64
CA GLY A 132 -16.52 -6.96 -5.24
C GLY A 132 -16.61 -6.61 -6.72
N GLY A 133 -17.75 -6.86 -7.36
CA GLY A 133 -17.91 -6.68 -8.81
C GLY A 133 -17.19 -7.74 -9.66
N ILE A 134 -16.68 -8.79 -9.02
CA ILE A 134 -15.92 -9.88 -9.65
C ILE A 134 -16.33 -11.19 -9.01
N ASP A 135 -16.55 -12.19 -9.84
CA ASP A 135 -16.72 -13.57 -9.37
C ASP A 135 -15.32 -14.24 -9.29
N TYR A 136 -14.82 -14.41 -8.06
CA TYR A 136 -13.50 -15.01 -7.84
C TYR A 136 -13.44 -16.49 -8.23
N LYS A 137 -14.54 -17.23 -8.04
CA LYS A 137 -14.61 -18.68 -8.30
C LYS A 137 -14.46 -19.06 -9.76
N ASN A 138 -14.94 -18.22 -10.68
CA ASN A 138 -15.02 -18.53 -12.10
C ASN A 138 -13.74 -18.16 -12.86
N GLY A 139 -12.60 -18.73 -12.46
CA GLY A 139 -11.34 -18.60 -13.19
C GLY A 139 -10.52 -17.35 -12.84
N ASN A 140 -10.92 -16.60 -11.81
CA ASN A 140 -10.22 -15.40 -11.35
C ASN A 140 -9.30 -15.66 -10.14
N GLY A 141 -9.23 -16.88 -9.62
CA GLY A 141 -8.33 -17.26 -8.53
C GLY A 141 -6.86 -17.21 -8.94
N LEU A 142 -5.99 -17.13 -7.94
CA LEU A 142 -4.54 -17.17 -8.17
C LEU A 142 -4.10 -18.58 -8.58
N VAL A 143 -3.25 -18.68 -9.61
CA VAL A 143 -2.66 -19.93 -10.07
C VAL A 143 -1.20 -20.01 -9.66
N LEU A 144 -0.77 -21.13 -9.08
CA LEU A 144 0.63 -21.33 -8.72
C LEU A 144 1.49 -21.38 -9.98
N GLY A 145 2.49 -20.50 -10.05
CA GLY A 145 3.50 -20.47 -11.10
C GLY A 145 4.92 -20.67 -10.58
N ALA A 146 5.12 -20.46 -9.28
CA ALA A 146 6.43 -20.62 -8.66
C ALA A 146 6.72 -22.09 -8.35
N ASP A 147 7.97 -22.49 -8.54
CA ASP A 147 8.53 -23.77 -8.13
C ASP A 147 9.51 -23.50 -6.98
N TYR A 148 9.07 -23.76 -5.76
CA TYR A 148 9.85 -23.63 -4.55
C TYR A 148 10.15 -25.02 -3.99
N ASP A 149 11.36 -25.18 -3.43
CA ASP A 149 11.72 -26.40 -2.73
C ASP A 149 10.72 -26.72 -1.59
N GLU A 150 10.47 -28.00 -1.40
CA GLU A 150 9.63 -28.45 -0.28
C GLU A 150 10.24 -28.04 1.06
N PRO A 151 9.41 -27.66 2.04
CA PRO A 151 9.90 -27.34 3.38
C PRO A 151 10.57 -28.55 4.04
N PRO A 152 11.47 -28.34 5.01
CA PRO A 152 12.02 -29.43 5.78
C PRO A 152 10.94 -30.30 6.42
N ALA A 153 11.23 -31.61 6.58
CA ALA A 153 10.30 -32.51 7.23
C ALA A 153 9.90 -32.01 8.61
N GLY A 154 8.60 -31.89 8.84
CA GLY A 154 8.02 -31.39 10.09
C GLY A 154 7.85 -29.86 10.17
N GLN A 155 8.26 -29.10 9.16
CA GLN A 155 7.95 -27.68 9.09
C GLN A 155 6.57 -27.49 8.45
N ASP A 156 5.68 -26.81 9.18
CA ASP A 156 4.37 -26.40 8.68
C ASP A 156 4.47 -24.95 8.17
N ASN A 157 4.13 -24.74 6.89
CA ASN A 157 4.07 -23.45 6.23
C ASN A 157 2.63 -22.97 6.00
N SER A 158 1.66 -23.64 6.61
CA SER A 158 0.27 -23.27 6.47
C SER A 158 -0.02 -21.87 7.01
N THR A 159 -1.03 -21.21 6.45
CA THR A 159 -1.50 -19.92 6.96
C THR A 159 -2.28 -20.13 8.26
N GLU A 160 -1.90 -19.41 9.30
CA GLU A 160 -2.58 -19.46 10.59
C GLU A 160 -3.61 -18.33 10.69
N PHE A 161 -4.81 -18.67 11.15
CA PHE A 161 -5.79 -17.69 11.60
C PHE A 161 -5.82 -17.68 13.13
N VAL A 162 -5.46 -16.55 13.72
CA VAL A 162 -5.34 -16.42 15.18
C VAL A 162 -6.37 -15.41 15.70
N MET A 163 -7.11 -15.82 16.72
CA MET A 163 -8.04 -14.94 17.43
C MET A 163 -7.52 -14.73 18.85
N VAL A 164 -7.29 -13.45 19.21
CA VAL A 164 -6.91 -13.04 20.57
C VAL A 164 -8.18 -12.64 21.30
N GLU A 165 -8.59 -13.43 22.31
CA GLU A 165 -9.81 -13.21 23.07
C GLU A 165 -9.56 -12.22 24.22
N GLY A 166 -10.45 -11.24 24.38
CA GLY A 166 -10.50 -10.33 25.52
C GLY A 166 -9.36 -9.35 25.67
N GLY A 167 -8.44 -9.33 24.70
CA GLY A 167 -7.27 -8.47 24.72
C GLY A 167 -7.47 -7.11 24.04
N ASP A 168 -6.56 -6.20 24.30
CA ASP A 168 -6.43 -4.96 23.56
C ASP A 168 -5.36 -5.08 22.45
N LYS A 169 -5.05 -3.98 21.79
CA LYS A 169 -4.00 -3.93 20.75
C LYS A 169 -2.60 -4.28 21.26
N SER A 170 -2.33 -4.10 22.55
CA SER A 170 -1.06 -4.46 23.16
C SER A 170 -0.92 -5.98 23.32
N ASP A 171 -2.01 -6.68 23.65
CA ASP A 171 -2.02 -8.14 23.74
C ASP A 171 -1.84 -8.80 22.37
N GLU A 172 -2.48 -8.24 21.33
CA GLU A 172 -2.28 -8.65 19.94
C GLU A 172 -0.81 -8.48 19.51
N ALA A 173 -0.21 -7.31 19.80
CA ALA A 173 1.19 -7.03 19.48
C ALA A 173 2.16 -7.92 20.28
N ALA A 174 1.85 -8.22 21.55
CA ALA A 174 2.62 -9.15 22.37
C ALA A 174 2.56 -10.59 21.84
N TYR A 175 1.40 -11.03 21.35
CA TYR A 175 1.29 -12.32 20.67
C TYR A 175 2.18 -12.37 19.42
N VAL A 176 2.11 -11.33 18.56
CA VAL A 176 2.93 -11.23 17.35
C VAL A 176 4.42 -11.26 17.69
N ALA A 177 4.85 -10.56 18.74
CA ALA A 177 6.25 -10.58 19.18
C ALA A 177 6.71 -12.00 19.59
N ARG A 178 5.87 -12.75 20.32
CA ARG A 178 6.17 -14.15 20.67
C ARG A 178 6.25 -15.04 19.45
N LYS A 179 5.30 -14.90 18.51
CA LYS A 179 5.31 -15.67 17.26
C LYS A 179 6.54 -15.39 16.41
N ILE A 180 6.96 -14.13 16.32
CA ILE A 180 8.22 -13.76 15.64
C ILE A 180 9.42 -14.45 16.28
N LYS A 181 9.52 -14.47 17.61
CA LYS A 181 10.61 -15.20 18.30
C LYS A 181 10.58 -16.70 18.04
N GLU A 182 9.40 -17.30 17.99
CA GLU A 182 9.23 -18.71 17.68
C GLU A 182 9.75 -19.03 16.26
N ILE A 183 9.29 -18.30 15.26
CA ILE A 183 9.66 -18.55 13.85
C ILE A 183 11.10 -18.17 13.51
N THR A 184 11.72 -17.26 14.27
CA THR A 184 13.13 -16.86 14.09
C THR A 184 14.10 -17.60 15.02
N ASN A 185 13.62 -18.57 15.80
CA ASN A 185 14.49 -19.35 16.69
C ASN A 185 15.57 -20.08 15.87
N PRO A 186 16.86 -19.97 16.22
CA PRO A 186 17.95 -20.57 15.43
C PRO A 186 17.89 -22.09 15.32
N GLU A 187 17.32 -22.78 16.32
CA GLU A 187 17.28 -24.24 16.39
C GLU A 187 15.96 -24.82 15.84
N THR A 188 14.84 -24.20 16.18
CA THR A 188 13.50 -24.74 15.93
C THR A 188 12.65 -23.86 15.00
N GLY A 189 13.16 -22.69 14.62
CA GLY A 189 12.45 -21.74 13.79
C GLY A 189 12.29 -22.19 12.34
N LEU A 190 11.54 -21.41 11.60
CA LEU A 190 11.26 -21.70 10.18
C LEU A 190 12.49 -21.50 9.31
N LYS A 191 12.57 -22.30 8.27
CA LYS A 191 13.55 -22.14 7.19
C LYS A 191 12.84 -21.73 5.91
N ILE A 192 13.47 -20.84 5.16
CA ILE A 192 12.96 -20.34 3.88
C ILE A 192 13.98 -20.56 2.77
N THR A 193 13.48 -20.70 1.57
CA THR A 193 14.28 -20.77 0.35
C THR A 193 13.96 -19.56 -0.52
N GLU A 194 14.98 -18.81 -0.92
CA GLU A 194 14.86 -17.81 -1.98
C GLU A 194 15.16 -18.49 -3.32
N LYS A 195 14.49 -18.06 -4.39
CA LYS A 195 14.67 -18.65 -5.73
C LYS A 195 16.14 -18.67 -6.14
N GLY A 196 16.67 -19.87 -6.39
CA GLY A 196 18.07 -20.08 -6.80
C GLY A 196 19.11 -19.94 -5.69
N LYS A 197 18.68 -19.97 -4.42
CA LYS A 197 19.57 -19.94 -3.25
C LYS A 197 19.30 -21.11 -2.33
N ASP A 198 20.30 -21.42 -1.49
CA ASP A 198 20.17 -22.44 -0.45
C ASP A 198 19.15 -22.04 0.62
N MET A 199 18.54 -23.04 1.22
CA MET A 199 17.63 -22.89 2.35
C MET A 199 18.35 -22.30 3.57
N ARG A 200 17.74 -21.31 4.20
CA ARG A 200 18.28 -20.63 5.39
C ARG A 200 17.22 -20.39 6.44
N PRO A 201 17.62 -20.20 7.73
CA PRO A 201 16.70 -19.73 8.77
C PRO A 201 16.06 -18.37 8.43
N VAL A 202 14.82 -18.19 8.88
CA VAL A 202 14.11 -16.90 8.80
C VAL A 202 14.84 -15.87 9.69
N ARG A 203 14.92 -14.65 9.18
CA ARG A 203 15.48 -13.48 9.89
C ARG A 203 14.40 -12.45 10.14
N TYR A 204 14.59 -11.53 11.07
CA TYR A 204 13.64 -10.44 11.33
C TYR A 204 13.33 -9.62 10.07
N GLY A 205 14.31 -9.38 9.20
CA GLY A 205 14.11 -8.65 7.95
C GLY A 205 13.27 -9.37 6.89
N ASP A 206 12.95 -10.65 7.09
CA ASP A 206 12.07 -11.42 6.19
C ASP A 206 10.58 -11.29 6.59
N ILE A 207 10.29 -10.63 7.71
CA ILE A 207 8.96 -10.56 8.31
C ILE A 207 8.38 -9.17 8.12
N VAL A 208 7.13 -9.12 7.67
CA VAL A 208 6.38 -7.86 7.51
C VAL A 208 5.08 -7.95 8.30
N ILE A 209 4.78 -6.91 9.06
CA ILE A 209 3.51 -6.74 9.76
C ILE A 209 2.68 -5.71 8.99
N LEU A 210 1.52 -6.12 8.48
CA LEU A 210 0.60 -5.25 7.77
C LEU A 210 -0.53 -4.83 8.71
N LEU A 211 -0.70 -3.53 8.90
CA LEU A 211 -1.74 -2.95 9.75
C LEU A 211 -2.71 -2.13 8.90
N ARG A 212 -3.99 -2.18 9.24
CA ARG A 212 -5.01 -1.37 8.57
C ARG A 212 -4.76 0.15 8.76
N SER A 213 -4.31 0.56 9.94
CA SER A 213 -3.93 1.94 10.28
C SER A 213 -2.57 1.93 10.97
N MET A 214 -1.61 2.59 10.36
CA MET A 214 -0.30 2.79 10.98
C MET A 214 -0.35 3.86 12.08
N LYS A 215 -1.18 4.90 11.90
CA LYS A 215 -1.19 6.09 12.76
C LYS A 215 -1.47 5.76 14.23
N ASP A 216 -2.39 4.82 14.47
CA ASP A 216 -2.90 4.54 15.81
C ASP A 216 -2.30 3.26 16.42
N ASN A 217 -1.68 2.41 15.61
CA ASN A 217 -1.25 1.08 16.06
C ASN A 217 0.27 0.87 15.96
N SER A 218 0.98 1.58 15.07
CA SER A 218 2.41 1.33 14.84
C SER A 218 3.27 1.50 16.08
N ASP A 219 2.95 2.45 16.94
CA ASP A 219 3.72 2.72 18.16
C ASP A 219 3.56 1.59 19.18
N ILE A 220 2.35 1.03 19.32
CA ILE A 220 2.07 -0.11 20.21
C ILE A 220 2.86 -1.34 19.74
N TYR A 221 2.82 -1.64 18.45
CA TYR A 221 3.58 -2.76 17.90
C TYR A 221 5.08 -2.55 18.01
N ARG A 222 5.58 -1.33 17.74
CA ARG A 222 7.00 -1.01 17.90
C ARG A 222 7.47 -1.22 19.34
N GLU A 223 6.75 -0.67 20.31
CA GLU A 223 7.08 -0.81 21.72
C GLU A 223 7.13 -2.28 22.16
N GLN A 224 6.12 -3.07 21.80
CA GLN A 224 6.07 -4.48 22.14
C GLN A 224 7.19 -5.29 21.49
N LEU A 225 7.55 -4.99 20.25
CA LEU A 225 8.65 -5.65 19.54
C LEU A 225 10.01 -5.29 20.15
N GLU A 226 10.26 -3.99 20.39
CA GLU A 226 11.50 -3.49 21.00
C GLU A 226 11.69 -4.04 22.43
N ASN A 227 10.63 -4.06 23.26
CA ASN A 227 10.64 -4.65 24.60
C ASN A 227 10.97 -6.15 24.58
N ASN A 228 10.67 -6.81 23.48
CA ASN A 228 11.03 -8.22 23.25
C ASN A 228 12.39 -8.40 22.55
N GLY A 229 13.17 -7.34 22.34
CA GLY A 229 14.48 -7.39 21.68
C GLY A 229 14.41 -7.69 20.19
N ILE A 230 13.26 -7.43 19.54
CA ILE A 230 13.07 -7.60 18.11
C ILE A 230 13.31 -6.25 17.42
N PRO A 231 14.32 -6.14 16.53
CA PRO A 231 14.54 -4.92 15.78
C PRO A 231 13.37 -4.66 14.83
N VAL A 232 12.85 -3.44 14.85
CA VAL A 232 11.70 -3.04 14.04
C VAL A 232 12.01 -1.78 13.24
N PHE A 233 11.52 -1.75 12.02
CA PHE A 233 11.49 -0.55 11.18
C PHE A 233 10.03 -0.22 10.88
N ALA A 234 9.59 0.96 11.29
CA ALA A 234 8.29 1.50 10.95
C ALA A 234 8.44 2.92 10.42
N GLU A 235 7.86 3.22 9.26
CA GLU A 235 7.79 4.59 8.75
C GLU A 235 6.90 5.44 9.67
N SER A 236 7.51 6.20 10.55
CA SER A 236 6.80 7.19 11.36
C SER A 236 6.64 8.49 10.56
N LYS A 237 5.46 8.72 9.99
CA LYS A 237 5.13 10.01 9.34
C LYS A 237 4.76 11.11 10.33
N THR A 238 4.65 10.81 11.62
CA THR A 238 4.13 11.75 12.62
C THR A 238 4.89 11.63 13.92
N GLY A 239 6.05 12.20 14.04
CA GLY A 239 6.69 12.11 15.34
C GLY A 239 7.88 13.01 15.54
N TYR A 240 8.68 13.26 14.51
CA TYR A 240 9.91 14.02 14.69
C TYR A 240 9.68 15.37 15.39
N TYR A 241 8.72 16.17 14.92
CA TYR A 241 8.38 17.45 15.52
C TYR A 241 7.57 17.35 16.83
N LYS A 242 7.13 16.16 17.22
CA LYS A 242 6.37 15.90 18.45
C LYS A 242 7.20 15.19 19.52
N THR A 243 8.44 14.85 19.24
CA THR A 243 9.33 14.32 20.26
C THR A 243 9.62 15.42 21.30
N MET A 244 9.80 15.04 22.54
CA MET A 244 10.02 15.98 23.64
C MET A 244 11.24 16.88 23.38
N GLU A 245 12.29 16.31 22.80
CA GLU A 245 13.53 17.01 22.48
C GLU A 245 13.30 18.10 21.43
N VAL A 246 12.64 17.73 20.32
CA VAL A 246 12.36 18.69 19.23
C VAL A 246 11.35 19.74 19.67
N MET A 247 10.30 19.35 20.40
CA MET A 247 9.34 20.30 20.96
C MET A 247 10.01 21.27 21.95
N THR A 248 10.92 20.79 22.80
CA THR A 248 11.67 21.65 23.73
C THR A 248 12.52 22.66 22.98
N ILE A 249 13.26 22.24 21.96
CA ILE A 249 14.08 23.14 21.13
C ILE A 249 13.18 24.14 20.36
N THR A 250 12.08 23.67 19.79
CA THR A 250 11.15 24.54 19.05
C THR A 250 10.52 25.59 19.97
N ASN A 251 10.09 25.19 21.18
CA ASN A 251 9.57 26.11 22.17
C ASN A 251 10.66 27.10 22.64
N MET A 252 11.89 26.65 22.82
CA MET A 252 13.02 27.52 23.15
C MET A 252 13.28 28.56 22.07
N LEU A 253 13.28 28.18 20.80
CA LEU A 253 13.38 29.14 19.68
C LEU A 253 12.20 30.13 19.68
N SER A 254 10.99 29.67 19.99
CA SER A 254 9.82 30.53 20.07
C SER A 254 9.93 31.59 21.17
N ILE A 255 10.47 31.26 22.34
CA ILE A 255 10.67 32.24 23.42
C ILE A 255 11.87 33.16 23.18
N ILE A 256 12.86 32.73 22.40
CA ILE A 256 13.96 33.62 21.95
C ILE A 256 13.41 34.68 21.01
N ASP A 257 12.52 34.31 20.09
CA ASP A 257 11.86 35.22 19.15
C ASP A 257 10.88 36.14 19.88
N ASN A 258 10.03 35.58 20.76
CA ASN A 258 9.07 36.32 21.55
C ASN A 258 8.94 35.76 22.99
N PRO A 259 9.58 36.39 24.00
CA PRO A 259 9.57 35.89 25.37
C PRO A 259 8.22 36.02 26.11
N ARG A 260 7.22 36.61 25.50
CA ARG A 260 5.88 36.79 26.08
C ARG A 260 4.90 35.67 25.74
N GLN A 261 5.41 34.53 25.32
CA GLN A 261 4.61 33.33 24.99
C GLN A 261 4.60 32.39 26.19
N ASP A 262 3.53 32.42 26.99
CA ASP A 262 3.45 31.68 28.25
C ASP A 262 3.54 30.14 28.05
N ILE A 263 2.87 29.59 27.03
CA ILE A 263 2.88 28.12 26.78
C ILE A 263 4.27 27.61 26.39
N PRO A 264 4.98 28.17 25.39
CA PRO A 264 6.36 27.82 25.10
C PRO A 264 7.30 28.03 26.29
N LEU A 265 7.14 29.12 27.05
CA LEU A 265 7.95 29.41 28.24
C LEU A 265 7.77 28.31 29.30
N ALA A 266 6.54 28.00 29.67
CA ALA A 266 6.23 26.96 30.63
C ALA A 266 6.77 25.58 30.17
N ALA A 267 6.61 25.25 28.89
CA ALA A 267 7.13 24.00 28.32
C ALA A 267 8.66 23.91 28.40
N VAL A 268 9.37 24.99 28.18
CA VAL A 268 10.84 25.03 28.30
C VAL A 268 11.27 24.91 29.75
N LEU A 269 10.65 25.66 30.67
CA LEU A 269 10.99 25.63 32.09
C LEU A 269 10.75 24.27 32.73
N THR A 270 9.68 23.56 32.36
CA THR A 270 9.39 22.20 32.86
C THR A 270 10.17 21.10 32.15
N SER A 271 10.88 21.42 31.07
CA SER A 271 11.70 20.44 30.34
C SER A 271 12.87 19.94 31.19
N PRO A 272 13.47 18.79 30.81
CA PRO A 272 14.68 18.27 31.46
C PRO A 272 15.87 19.25 31.47
N MET A 273 15.85 20.29 30.61
CA MET A 273 16.93 21.29 30.57
C MET A 273 16.92 22.22 31.78
N PHE A 274 15.74 22.56 32.30
CA PHE A 274 15.59 23.49 33.42
C PHE A 274 14.97 22.84 34.68
N GLY A 275 14.14 21.81 34.51
CA GLY A 275 13.65 20.95 35.58
C GLY A 275 12.71 21.61 36.59
N PHE A 276 12.01 22.70 36.23
CA PHE A 276 11.03 23.35 37.13
C PHE A 276 9.82 22.44 37.36
N ASP A 277 9.40 22.33 38.61
CA ASP A 277 8.15 21.68 38.95
C ASP A 277 6.94 22.65 38.89
N SER A 278 5.74 22.08 39.02
CA SER A 278 4.51 22.87 38.96
C SER A 278 4.38 23.92 40.09
N ASN A 279 4.98 23.69 41.27
CA ASN A 279 4.95 24.64 42.36
C ASN A 279 5.90 25.81 42.11
N GLN A 280 7.06 25.51 41.52
CA GLN A 280 8.02 26.54 41.13
C GLN A 280 7.50 27.42 40.01
N LEU A 281 6.76 26.85 39.05
CA LEU A 281 6.09 27.61 38.00
C LEU A 281 4.96 28.52 38.55
N ALA A 282 4.27 28.07 39.60
CA ALA A 282 3.19 28.85 40.19
C ALA A 282 3.68 30.09 40.98
N ILE A 283 4.97 30.19 41.25
CA ILE A 283 5.60 31.33 41.96
C ILE A 283 6.10 32.40 40.98
N ILE A 284 6.35 32.03 39.72
CA ILE A 284 6.81 32.92 38.65
C ILE A 284 5.61 33.57 37.96
#